data_63736027667be7b81524b11ba7632f4c
#
_entry.id   63736027667be7b81524b11ba7632f4c
#
_cell.length_a   1.000
_cell.length_b   1.000
_cell.length_c   1.000
_cell.angle_alpha   90.00
_cell.angle_beta   90.00
_cell.angle_gamma   90.00
#
_symmetry.space_group_name_H-M   'P 1'
#
loop_
_entity.id
_entity.type
_entity.pdbx_description
1 polymer ?
#
loop_
_entity_poly.entity_id
_entity_poly.type
_entity_poly.pdbx_seq_one_letter_code
_entity_poly.pdbx_strand_id
1 'polypeptide(L)'
;MTLIDRITERAKSNRQRIVLPESFEERTITAADRAIADGLAEIILIGNREKILAYAAKLGLEHIAEATVIDPETSPKTEEYAQLLFQLRQKKGMTMELARKTVLDPLYFGCLIIKSGDADGQI
;
A
#
# COMPACT_ATOMS: atom_id res chain seq x y z
N MET A 1 19.37 -6.34 -5.58
CA MET A 1 18.20 -5.94 -6.38
C MET A 1 17.53 -4.73 -5.75
N THR A 2 17.30 -3.68 -6.51
CA THR A 2 16.65 -2.46 -6.02
C THR A 2 15.12 -2.63 -6.05
N LEU A 3 14.41 -1.70 -5.41
CA LEU A 3 12.94 -1.69 -5.45
C LEU A 3 12.43 -1.56 -6.88
N ILE A 4 13.03 -0.67 -7.68
CA ILE A 4 12.59 -0.49 -9.08
C ILE A 4 12.87 -1.74 -9.92
N ASP A 5 13.93 -2.47 -9.64
CA ASP A 5 14.21 -3.73 -10.33
C ASP A 5 13.13 -4.79 -10.04
N ARG A 6 12.66 -4.86 -8.80
CA ARG A 6 11.57 -5.78 -8.42
C ARG A 6 10.28 -5.46 -9.15
N ILE A 7 9.93 -4.19 -9.23
CA ILE A 7 8.75 -3.73 -9.93
C ILE A 7 8.86 -4.03 -11.42
N THR A 8 10.01 -3.78 -12.01
CA THR A 8 10.28 -4.06 -13.42
C THR A 8 10.16 -5.54 -13.74
N GLU A 9 10.69 -6.41 -12.90
CA GLU A 9 10.56 -7.86 -13.10
C GLU A 9 9.10 -8.31 -13.11
N ARG A 10 8.29 -7.79 -12.19
CA ARG A 10 6.86 -8.10 -12.14
C ARG A 10 6.14 -7.59 -13.38
N ALA A 11 6.49 -6.41 -13.86
CA ALA A 11 5.88 -5.79 -15.03
C ALA A 11 6.14 -6.56 -16.33
N LYS A 12 7.26 -7.30 -16.42
CA LYS A 12 7.58 -8.11 -17.59
C LYS A 12 6.56 -9.20 -17.88
N SER A 13 5.97 -9.77 -16.83
CA SER A 13 4.98 -10.85 -16.98
C SER A 13 3.56 -10.32 -17.05
N ASN A 14 3.24 -9.29 -16.29
CA ASN A 14 1.89 -8.71 -16.24
C ASN A 14 1.93 -7.40 -15.45
N ARG A 15 1.22 -6.37 -15.91
CA ARG A 15 1.07 -5.14 -15.15
C ARG A 15 0.23 -5.42 -13.92
N GLN A 16 0.84 -5.27 -12.75
CA GLN A 16 0.22 -5.62 -11.47
C GLN A 16 -0.10 -4.40 -10.62
N ARG A 17 -1.04 -4.60 -9.71
CA ARG A 17 -1.36 -3.62 -8.65
C ARG A 17 -0.45 -3.93 -7.46
N ILE A 18 0.43 -3.00 -7.14
CA ILE A 18 1.46 -3.19 -6.12
C ILE A 18 1.24 -2.22 -4.97
N VAL A 19 1.17 -2.77 -3.75
CA VAL A 19 1.04 -1.98 -2.52
C VAL A 19 2.42 -1.61 -2.00
N LEU A 20 2.62 -0.33 -1.70
CA LEU A 20 3.84 0.17 -1.05
C LEU A 20 3.42 0.84 0.27
N PRO A 21 3.47 0.11 1.39
CA PRO A 21 2.93 0.61 2.66
C PRO A 21 3.78 1.70 3.30
N GLU A 22 5.07 1.75 3.01
CA GLU A 22 5.99 2.76 3.56
C GLU A 22 6.00 4.02 2.71
N SER A 23 4.86 4.70 2.62
CA SER A 23 4.65 5.85 1.73
C SER A 23 5.48 7.08 2.06
N PHE A 24 6.02 7.18 3.27
CA PHE A 24 6.85 8.30 3.69
C PHE A 24 8.35 7.96 3.72
N GLU A 25 8.75 6.84 3.15
CA GLU A 25 10.15 6.48 2.96
C GLU A 25 10.60 6.98 1.59
N GLU A 26 11.66 7.80 1.56
CA GLU A 26 12.10 8.51 0.35
C GLU A 26 12.37 7.59 -0.83
N ARG A 27 13.06 6.47 -0.60
CA ARG A 27 13.38 5.51 -1.67
C ARG A 27 12.13 4.85 -2.22
N THR A 28 11.19 4.53 -1.35
CA THR A 28 9.94 3.88 -1.74
C THR A 28 9.09 4.80 -2.58
N ILE A 29 8.88 6.04 -2.14
CA ILE A 29 8.02 6.98 -2.87
C ILE A 29 8.67 7.41 -4.19
N THR A 30 9.99 7.54 -4.22
CA THR A 30 10.72 7.88 -5.45
C THR A 30 10.62 6.75 -6.48
N ALA A 31 10.76 5.50 -6.03
CA ALA A 31 10.59 4.34 -6.90
C ALA A 31 9.15 4.22 -7.42
N ALA A 32 8.17 4.53 -6.57
CA ALA A 32 6.76 4.55 -6.96
C ALA A 32 6.51 5.57 -8.06
N ASP A 33 7.03 6.78 -7.91
CA ASP A 33 6.90 7.84 -8.92
C ASP A 33 7.43 7.40 -10.27
N ARG A 34 8.61 6.78 -10.27
CA ARG A 34 9.24 6.29 -11.50
C ARG A 34 8.45 5.13 -12.11
N ALA A 35 7.97 4.21 -11.31
CA ALA A 35 7.15 3.09 -11.79
C ALA A 35 5.87 3.57 -12.46
N ILE A 36 5.23 4.60 -11.90
CA ILE A 36 4.04 5.21 -12.48
C ILE A 36 4.38 5.89 -13.81
N ALA A 37 5.44 6.70 -13.82
CA ALA A 37 5.89 7.42 -15.01
C ALA A 37 6.19 6.47 -16.17
N ASP A 38 6.81 5.34 -15.88
CA ASP A 38 7.20 4.34 -16.88
C ASP A 38 6.08 3.32 -17.20
N GLY A 39 4.92 3.42 -16.54
CA GLY A 39 3.80 2.53 -16.76
C GLY A 39 4.05 1.08 -16.36
N LEU A 40 4.94 0.85 -15.40
CA LEU A 40 5.36 -0.51 -15.00
C LEU A 40 4.34 -1.22 -14.11
N ALA A 41 3.60 -0.47 -13.31
CA ALA A 41 2.64 -1.03 -12.37
C ALA A 41 1.61 0.01 -11.94
N GLU A 42 0.48 -0.46 -11.44
CA GLU A 42 -0.46 0.38 -10.71
C GLU A 42 -0.01 0.41 -9.25
N ILE A 43 0.27 1.58 -8.72
CA ILE A 43 0.80 1.75 -7.38
C ILE A 43 -0.31 2.12 -6.41
N ILE A 44 -0.36 1.41 -5.28
CA ILE A 44 -1.26 1.70 -4.17
C ILE A 44 -0.41 2.15 -2.99
N LEU A 45 -0.61 3.38 -2.55
CA LEU A 45 0.06 3.93 -1.38
C LEU A 45 -0.91 3.94 -0.19
N ILE A 46 -0.38 3.74 1.00
CA ILE A 46 -1.19 3.68 2.22
C ILE A 46 -0.84 4.87 3.12
N GLY A 47 -1.83 5.66 3.47
CA GLY A 47 -1.67 6.81 4.34
C GLY A 47 -2.59 7.95 3.95
N ASN A 48 -2.38 9.11 4.57
CA ASN A 48 -3.16 10.31 4.28
C ASN A 48 -2.72 10.90 2.93
N ARG A 49 -3.67 11.04 2.00
CA ARG A 49 -3.38 11.52 0.65
C ARG A 49 -2.72 12.90 0.64
N GLU A 50 -3.22 13.83 1.43
CA GLU A 50 -2.68 15.19 1.47
C GLU A 50 -1.23 15.20 1.95
N LYS A 51 -0.93 14.41 2.98
CA LYS A 51 0.42 14.30 3.51
C LYS A 51 1.36 13.62 2.53
N ILE A 52 0.91 12.59 1.84
CA ILE A 52 1.70 11.88 0.82
C ILE A 52 2.00 12.81 -0.35
N LEU A 53 1.01 13.56 -0.84
CA LEU A 53 1.22 14.50 -1.93
C LEU A 53 2.13 15.65 -1.54
N ALA A 54 2.03 16.13 -0.31
CA ALA A 54 2.91 17.18 0.20
C ALA A 54 4.36 16.70 0.27
N TYR A 55 4.56 15.47 0.74
CA TYR A 55 5.89 14.86 0.79
C TYR A 55 6.47 14.66 -0.61
N ALA A 56 5.66 14.17 -1.55
CA ALA A 56 6.08 14.00 -2.93
C ALA A 56 6.47 15.34 -3.57
N ALA A 57 5.71 16.39 -3.33
CA ALA A 57 6.01 17.73 -3.83
C ALA A 57 7.35 18.24 -3.27
N LYS A 58 7.61 17.99 -2.00
CA LYS A 58 8.89 18.35 -1.35
C LYS A 58 10.07 17.66 -2.02
N LEU A 59 9.89 16.43 -2.51
CA LEU A 59 10.92 15.68 -3.20
C LEU A 59 10.95 15.96 -4.71
N GLY A 60 10.06 16.79 -5.22
CA GLY A 60 10.00 17.11 -6.65
C GLY A 60 9.40 16.00 -7.52
N LEU A 61 8.57 15.12 -6.94
CA LEU A 61 7.96 14.01 -7.64
C LEU A 61 6.63 14.44 -8.25
N GLU A 62 6.43 14.19 -9.55
CA GLU A 62 5.28 14.70 -10.30
C GLU A 62 4.19 13.65 -10.57
N HIS A 63 4.52 12.37 -10.46
CA HIS A 63 3.62 11.27 -10.86
C HIS A 63 2.86 10.63 -9.70
N ILE A 64 3.21 10.93 -8.46
CA ILE A 64 2.57 10.33 -7.27
C ILE A 64 1.07 10.63 -7.21
N ALA A 65 0.64 11.77 -7.75
CA ALA A 65 -0.78 12.11 -7.77
C ALA A 65 -1.63 11.09 -8.57
N GLU A 66 -1.00 10.33 -9.46
CA GLU A 66 -1.67 9.29 -10.27
C GLU A 66 -1.80 7.96 -9.51
N ALA A 67 -1.13 7.81 -8.36
CA ALA A 67 -1.24 6.60 -7.56
C ALA A 67 -2.59 6.52 -6.86
N THR A 68 -3.04 5.30 -6.60
CA THR A 68 -4.17 5.08 -5.70
C THR A 68 -3.68 5.23 -4.28
N VAL A 69 -4.31 6.11 -3.50
CA VAL A 69 -3.95 6.31 -2.10
C VAL A 69 -5.11 5.86 -1.23
N ILE A 70 -4.84 4.96 -0.30
CA ILE A 70 -5.82 4.45 0.64
C ILE A 70 -5.39 4.85 2.06
N ASP A 71 -6.28 5.57 2.75
CA ASP A 71 -6.07 5.94 4.14
C ASP A 71 -6.85 4.98 5.03
N PRO A 72 -6.18 4.16 5.87
CA PRO A 72 -6.87 3.22 6.76
C PRO A 72 -7.87 3.89 7.69
N GLU A 73 -7.65 5.15 8.07
CA GLU A 73 -8.55 5.88 8.97
C GLU A 73 -9.86 6.29 8.31
N THR A 74 -9.89 6.41 6.98
CA THR A 74 -11.06 6.89 6.24
C THR A 74 -11.61 5.88 5.24
N SER A 75 -10.89 4.79 4.98
CA SER A 75 -11.29 3.80 3.98
C SER A 75 -12.58 3.07 4.40
N PRO A 76 -13.53 2.91 3.47
CA PRO A 76 -14.74 2.12 3.76
C PRO A 76 -14.46 0.64 3.98
N LYS A 77 -13.28 0.15 3.59
CA LYS A 77 -12.89 -1.24 3.74
C LYS A 77 -12.17 -1.56 5.04
N THR A 78 -11.84 -0.56 5.85
CA THR A 78 -11.07 -0.75 7.09
C THR A 78 -11.75 -1.72 8.04
N GLU A 79 -13.05 -1.60 8.26
CA GLU A 79 -13.80 -2.51 9.12
C GLU A 79 -13.84 -3.93 8.55
N GLU A 80 -14.01 -4.08 7.25
CA GLU A 80 -13.97 -5.38 6.58
C GLU A 80 -12.61 -6.04 6.77
N TYR A 81 -11.53 -5.29 6.62
CA TYR A 81 -10.18 -5.81 6.82
C TYR A 81 -9.90 -6.12 8.29
N ALA A 82 -10.45 -5.35 9.22
CA ALA A 82 -10.34 -5.65 10.65
C ALA A 82 -11.03 -6.99 10.98
N GLN A 83 -12.20 -7.24 10.41
CA GLN A 83 -12.90 -8.50 10.59
C GLN A 83 -12.10 -9.67 9.99
N LEU A 84 -11.52 -9.48 8.81
CA LEU A 84 -10.68 -10.49 8.19
C LEU A 84 -9.46 -10.81 9.05
N LEU A 85 -8.79 -9.78 9.57
CA LEU A 85 -7.65 -9.95 10.46
C LEU A 85 -8.04 -10.71 11.73
N PHE A 86 -9.18 -10.36 12.31
CA PHE A 86 -9.71 -11.07 13.48
C PHE A 86 -9.93 -12.56 13.18
N GLN A 87 -10.58 -12.88 12.06
CA GLN A 87 -10.81 -14.27 11.66
C GLN A 87 -9.50 -15.05 11.49
N LEU A 88 -8.48 -14.41 10.93
CA LEU A 88 -7.18 -15.04 10.70
C LEU A 88 -6.38 -15.27 11.99
N ARG A 89 -6.60 -14.45 13.01
CA ARG A 89 -5.77 -14.42 14.22
C ARG A 89 -6.51 -14.71 15.52
N GLN A 90 -7.81 -14.97 15.49
CA GLN A 90 -8.59 -15.20 16.71
C GLN A 90 -8.05 -16.37 17.54
N LYS A 91 -7.58 -17.42 16.89
CA LYS A 91 -6.99 -18.59 17.57
C LYS A 91 -5.69 -18.27 18.31
N LYS A 92 -5.05 -17.15 17.97
CA LYS A 92 -3.83 -16.68 18.62
C LYS A 92 -4.12 -15.62 19.67
N GLY A 93 -5.38 -15.47 20.06
CA GLY A 93 -5.79 -14.56 21.11
C GLY A 93 -6.10 -13.14 20.67
N MET A 94 -6.18 -12.87 19.37
CA MET A 94 -6.57 -11.55 18.90
C MET A 94 -8.03 -11.28 19.19
N THR A 95 -8.32 -10.09 19.74
CA THR A 95 -9.69 -9.60 19.95
C THR A 95 -10.10 -8.71 18.78
N MET A 96 -11.40 -8.47 18.62
CA MET A 96 -11.87 -7.56 17.59
C MET A 96 -11.37 -6.13 17.81
N GLU A 97 -11.28 -5.71 19.07
CA GLU A 97 -10.73 -4.40 19.42
C GLU A 97 -9.27 -4.27 18.99
N LEU A 98 -8.45 -5.29 19.25
CA LEU A 98 -7.06 -5.31 18.83
C LEU A 98 -6.94 -5.33 17.30
N ALA A 99 -7.81 -6.09 16.62
CA ALA A 99 -7.82 -6.13 15.16
C ALA A 99 -8.11 -4.76 14.56
N ARG A 100 -9.05 -4.00 15.13
CA ARG A 100 -9.37 -2.65 14.66
C ARG A 100 -8.21 -1.68 14.82
N LYS A 101 -7.42 -1.83 15.87
CA LYS A 101 -6.20 -1.03 16.06
C LYS A 101 -5.08 -1.45 15.12
N THR A 102 -4.86 -2.76 15.01
CA THR A 102 -3.77 -3.32 14.21
C THR A 102 -3.96 -3.06 12.72
N VAL A 103 -5.20 -3.09 12.24
CA VAL A 103 -5.49 -2.86 10.82
C VAL A 103 -5.09 -1.45 10.35
N LEU A 104 -4.98 -0.50 11.26
CA LEU A 104 -4.55 0.86 10.93
C LEU A 104 -3.05 0.95 10.64
N ASP A 105 -2.28 -0.07 11.00
CA ASP A 105 -0.85 -0.13 10.65
C ASP A 105 -0.73 -0.37 9.14
N PRO A 106 0.01 0.48 8.41
CA PRO A 106 0.12 0.35 6.96
C PRO A 106 0.60 -1.01 6.47
N LEU A 107 1.51 -1.66 7.19
CA LEU A 107 2.01 -2.99 6.81
C LEU A 107 0.90 -4.04 6.88
N TYR A 108 0.13 -4.04 7.96
CA TYR A 108 -0.99 -4.96 8.11
C TYR A 108 -2.10 -4.65 7.12
N PHE A 109 -2.42 -3.38 6.94
CA PHE A 109 -3.44 -2.97 5.98
C PHE A 109 -3.07 -3.43 4.57
N GLY A 110 -1.81 -3.25 4.18
CA GLY A 110 -1.30 -3.70 2.88
C GLY A 110 -1.42 -5.21 2.70
N CYS A 111 -1.08 -5.99 3.72
CA CYS A 111 -1.23 -7.44 3.68
C CYS A 111 -2.69 -7.86 3.49
N LEU A 112 -3.63 -7.15 4.12
CA LEU A 112 -5.05 -7.45 4.01
C LEU A 112 -5.63 -7.06 2.64
N ILE A 113 -5.12 -6.00 2.03
CA ILE A 113 -5.47 -5.65 0.66
C ILE A 113 -5.16 -6.81 -0.27
N ILE A 114 -3.99 -7.41 -0.13
CA ILE A 114 -3.55 -8.54 -0.95
C ILE A 114 -4.37 -9.79 -0.63
N LYS A 115 -4.57 -10.08 0.65
CA LYS A 115 -5.31 -11.27 1.09
C LYS A 115 -6.76 -11.25 0.60
N SER A 116 -7.36 -10.07 0.50
CA SER A 116 -8.73 -9.92 -0.02
C SER A 116 -8.82 -9.92 -1.55
N GLY A 117 -7.68 -9.91 -2.25
CA GLY A 117 -7.64 -9.88 -3.71
C GLY A 117 -7.70 -8.49 -4.32
N ASP A 118 -7.62 -7.44 -3.50
CA ASP A 118 -7.71 -6.05 -3.98
C ASP A 118 -6.38 -5.52 -4.53
N ALA A 119 -5.29 -6.29 -4.39
CA ALA A 119 -4.01 -6.01 -5.02
C ALA A 119 -3.27 -7.33 -5.28
N ASP A 120 -2.20 -7.26 -6.08
CA ASP A 120 -1.48 -8.44 -6.55
C ASP A 120 -0.19 -8.70 -5.77
N GLY A 121 0.42 -7.68 -5.19
CA GLY A 121 1.65 -7.84 -4.43
C GLY A 121 1.99 -6.63 -3.58
N GLN A 122 2.90 -6.84 -2.62
CA GLN A 122 3.40 -5.81 -1.72
C GLN A 122 4.92 -5.88 -1.70
N ILE A 123 5.54 -4.74 -1.69
CA ILE A 123 7.01 -4.66 -1.62
C ILE A 123 7.44 -3.87 -0.39
#